data_7291b61cb215992fa0317aa4ef87ed7c
#
_entry.id   7291b61cb215992fa0317aa4ef87ed7c
#
_cell.length_a   1.000
_cell.length_b   1.000
_cell.length_c   1.000
_cell.angle_alpha   90.00
_cell.angle_beta   90.00
_cell.angle_gamma   90.00
#
_symmetry.space_group_name_H-M   'P 1'
#
loop_
_entity.id
_entity.type
_entity.pdbx_description
1 polymer ?
#
loop_
_entity_poly.entity_id
_entity_poly.type
_entity_poly.pdbx_seq_one_letter_code
_entity_poly.pdbx_strand_id
1 'polypeptide(L)'
;EEIVKRLSKKGLLIGIDRDEEALKAAKERLKNFDNVKYIHGNHDEIEELLQSIGIEKVDGILLDLGVSSYQLDERARGFSYIGNAKLDMRMDKTQELTAEKVVNEYSEEELIKIIFDYGEERFSRAIAKNICKQRQAKRIETTEELVNIIENSIPKSKQKDGHPAKRTFQAIRIEVNNEIKPLYNTILNSIKLLNLGGRLAVITFHSLEDRAVKDAFIEAQGKCTCPKDLPYCICNYVSYGKIITKKPIIPTEEEQKENSRSKSAKLRIFERREKE
;
A
#
# COMPACT_ATOMS: atom_id res chain seq x y z
N GLU A 1 10.11 -0.74 -16.64
CA GLU A 1 10.73 -0.96 -17.95
C GLU A 1 9.67 -1.09 -19.03
N GLU A 2 8.65 -1.93 -18.86
CA GLU A 2 7.60 -2.14 -19.87
C GLU A 2 6.79 -0.87 -20.19
N ILE A 3 6.60 0.01 -19.23
CA ILE A 3 5.94 1.30 -19.47
C ILE A 3 6.81 2.19 -20.36
N VAL A 4 8.07 2.39 -20.00
CA VAL A 4 8.97 3.32 -20.72
C VAL A 4 9.19 2.88 -22.17
N LYS A 5 9.24 1.56 -22.46
CA LYS A 5 9.32 1.00 -23.82
C LYS A 5 8.11 1.37 -24.69
N ARG A 6 6.96 1.61 -24.09
CA ARG A 6 5.70 1.93 -24.78
C ARG A 6 5.41 3.43 -24.86
N LEU A 7 6.19 4.25 -24.17
CA LEU A 7 6.05 5.70 -24.27
C LEU A 7 6.47 6.22 -25.64
N SER A 8 5.83 7.30 -26.07
CA SER A 8 6.31 8.05 -27.24
C SER A 8 7.68 8.67 -26.97
N LYS A 9 8.37 9.14 -28.02
CA LYS A 9 9.66 9.85 -27.90
C LYS A 9 9.59 11.09 -27.00
N LYS A 10 8.41 11.70 -26.81
CA LYS A 10 8.18 12.85 -25.93
C LYS A 10 7.62 12.46 -24.56
N GLY A 11 7.28 11.19 -24.38
CA GLY A 11 6.72 10.68 -23.12
C GLY A 11 7.79 10.64 -22.04
N LEU A 12 7.42 11.00 -20.81
CA LEU A 12 8.26 10.99 -19.63
C LEU A 12 7.72 9.97 -18.63
N LEU A 13 8.58 9.10 -18.11
CA LEU A 13 8.30 8.24 -16.97
C LEU A 13 8.82 8.91 -15.70
N ILE A 14 7.99 8.99 -14.66
CA ILE A 14 8.39 9.49 -13.34
C ILE A 14 8.22 8.33 -12.36
N GLY A 15 9.33 7.89 -11.76
CA GLY A 15 9.33 6.89 -10.68
C GLY A 15 9.43 7.60 -9.34
N ILE A 16 8.46 7.37 -8.48
CA ILE A 16 8.43 7.89 -7.10
C ILE A 16 8.52 6.70 -6.16
N ASP A 17 9.45 6.72 -5.23
CA ASP A 17 9.56 5.70 -4.18
C ASP A 17 10.15 6.34 -2.91
N ARG A 18 9.69 5.88 -1.75
CA ARG A 18 10.22 6.28 -0.44
C ARG A 18 11.48 5.48 -0.06
N ASP A 19 11.75 4.37 -0.74
CA ASP A 19 12.93 3.54 -0.52
C ASP A 19 14.05 3.94 -1.49
N GLU A 20 15.10 4.55 -0.97
CA GLU A 20 16.27 4.91 -1.79
C GLU A 20 16.93 3.72 -2.48
N GLU A 21 16.87 2.52 -1.87
CA GLU A 21 17.42 1.31 -2.47
C GLU A 21 16.60 0.89 -3.70
N ALA A 22 15.27 1.04 -3.66
CA ALA A 22 14.40 0.83 -4.81
C ALA A 22 14.71 1.83 -5.93
N LEU A 23 14.92 3.11 -5.60
CA LEU A 23 15.30 4.12 -6.59
C LEU A 23 16.67 3.85 -7.22
N LYS A 24 17.66 3.39 -6.45
CA LYS A 24 18.98 2.98 -6.98
C LYS A 24 18.84 1.80 -7.95
N ALA A 25 18.07 0.78 -7.60
CA ALA A 25 17.80 -0.36 -8.46
C ALA A 25 17.05 0.05 -9.74
N ALA A 26 16.08 0.96 -9.63
CA ALA A 26 15.34 1.48 -10.78
C ALA A 26 16.27 2.27 -11.73
N LYS A 27 17.15 3.12 -11.19
CA LYS A 27 18.14 3.87 -11.98
C LYS A 27 19.07 2.94 -12.76
N GLU A 28 19.59 1.91 -12.12
CA GLU A 28 20.46 0.95 -12.81
C GLU A 28 19.70 0.16 -13.89
N ARG A 29 18.49 -0.29 -13.60
CA ARG A 29 17.66 -1.06 -14.53
C ARG A 29 17.23 -0.26 -15.76
N LEU A 30 16.98 1.03 -15.57
CA LEU A 30 16.45 1.91 -16.63
C LEU A 30 17.50 2.87 -17.18
N LYS A 31 18.80 2.65 -16.93
CA LYS A 31 19.91 3.53 -17.35
C LYS A 31 20.01 3.79 -18.85
N ASN A 32 19.43 2.92 -19.67
CA ASN A 32 19.41 3.06 -21.13
C ASN A 32 18.25 3.92 -21.66
N PHE A 33 17.42 4.49 -20.78
CA PHE A 33 16.29 5.35 -21.14
C PHE A 33 16.52 6.76 -20.64
N ASP A 34 16.59 7.75 -21.54
CA ASP A 34 16.83 9.14 -21.20
C ASP A 34 15.58 9.88 -20.70
N ASN A 35 14.39 9.28 -20.90
CA ASN A 35 13.09 9.86 -20.58
C ASN A 35 12.52 9.33 -19.26
N VAL A 36 13.37 9.12 -18.25
CA VAL A 36 12.96 8.69 -16.90
C VAL A 36 13.47 9.69 -15.86
N LYS A 37 12.58 10.12 -14.98
CA LYS A 37 12.92 10.90 -13.77
C LYS A 37 12.63 10.07 -12.52
N TYR A 38 13.42 10.30 -11.47
CA TYR A 38 13.28 9.59 -10.18
C TYR A 38 13.16 10.62 -9.08
N ILE A 39 12.15 10.44 -8.21
CA ILE A 39 11.89 11.32 -7.09
C ILE A 39 11.84 10.46 -5.82
N HIS A 40 12.64 10.82 -4.82
CA HIS A 40 12.53 10.25 -3.49
C HIS A 40 11.37 10.95 -2.76
N GLY A 41 10.38 10.19 -2.34
CA GLY A 41 9.20 10.70 -1.65
C GLY A 41 8.09 9.66 -1.56
N ASN A 42 7.05 10.00 -0.83
CA ASN A 42 5.91 9.12 -0.65
C ASN A 42 4.79 9.44 -1.66
N HIS A 43 4.01 8.45 -2.03
CA HIS A 43 2.88 8.62 -2.95
C HIS A 43 1.75 9.52 -2.41
N ASP A 44 1.65 9.75 -1.10
CA ASP A 44 0.70 10.69 -0.50
C ASP A 44 1.09 12.16 -0.76
N GLU A 45 2.34 12.43 -1.13
CA GLU A 45 2.87 13.74 -1.52
C GLU A 45 2.95 13.90 -3.05
N ILE A 46 2.25 13.06 -3.82
CA ILE A 46 2.38 13.00 -5.30
C ILE A 46 2.15 14.37 -5.96
N GLU A 47 1.26 15.19 -5.45
CA GLU A 47 0.95 16.51 -6.00
C GLU A 47 2.15 17.45 -5.87
N GLU A 48 2.69 17.58 -4.66
CA GLU A 48 3.84 18.42 -4.35
C GLU A 48 5.11 17.93 -5.09
N LEU A 49 5.29 16.62 -5.15
CA LEU A 49 6.43 16.01 -5.85
C LEU A 49 6.40 16.29 -7.36
N LEU A 50 5.23 16.21 -8.01
CA LEU A 50 5.08 16.55 -9.42
C LEU A 50 5.25 18.05 -9.66
N GLN A 51 4.70 18.91 -8.81
CA GLN A 51 4.85 20.36 -8.89
C GLN A 51 6.32 20.78 -8.75
N SER A 52 7.11 20.12 -7.89
CA SER A 52 8.54 20.41 -7.69
C SER A 52 9.38 20.25 -8.96
N ILE A 53 8.90 19.47 -9.94
CA ILE A 53 9.53 19.27 -11.24
C ILE A 53 8.78 19.96 -12.40
N GLY A 54 7.82 20.84 -12.10
CA GLY A 54 7.06 21.62 -13.07
C GLY A 54 5.96 20.84 -13.81
N ILE A 55 5.44 19.76 -13.22
CA ILE A 55 4.37 18.95 -13.80
C ILE A 55 3.09 19.13 -13.01
N GLU A 56 2.04 19.65 -13.67
CA GLU A 56 0.74 19.86 -13.07
C GLU A 56 -0.23 18.68 -13.31
N LYS A 57 -0.11 18.02 -14.48
CA LYS A 57 -0.97 16.93 -14.90
C LYS A 57 -0.18 15.81 -15.56
N VAL A 58 -0.73 14.59 -15.51
CA VAL A 58 -0.17 13.39 -16.12
C VAL A 58 -1.23 12.61 -16.88
N ASP A 59 -0.82 11.78 -17.83
CA ASP A 59 -1.73 10.97 -18.66
C ASP A 59 -2.03 9.60 -18.03
N GLY A 60 -1.20 9.16 -17.07
CA GLY A 60 -1.40 7.90 -16.37
C GLY A 60 -0.64 7.85 -15.05
N ILE A 61 -1.24 7.20 -14.08
CA ILE A 61 -0.64 6.91 -12.77
C ILE A 61 -0.80 5.42 -12.51
N LEU A 62 0.29 4.75 -12.12
CA LEU A 62 0.29 3.40 -11.60
C LEU A 62 0.76 3.44 -10.14
N LEU A 63 -0.09 2.97 -9.23
CA LEU A 63 0.28 2.72 -7.84
C LEU A 63 0.37 1.21 -7.62
N ASP A 64 1.55 0.74 -7.25
CA ASP A 64 1.81 -0.65 -6.84
C ASP A 64 2.05 -0.63 -5.32
N LEU A 65 0.98 -0.93 -4.55
CA LEU A 65 0.98 -0.71 -3.11
C LEU A 65 1.68 -1.86 -2.36
N GLY A 66 2.01 -1.60 -1.11
CA GLY A 66 2.61 -2.58 -0.20
C GLY A 66 4.14 -2.66 -0.31
N VAL A 67 4.69 -3.84 -0.02
CA VAL A 67 6.14 -4.07 0.06
C VAL A 67 6.70 -4.69 -1.21
N SER A 68 7.90 -4.29 -1.57
CA SER A 68 8.63 -4.90 -2.67
C SER A 68 9.12 -6.32 -2.30
N SER A 69 9.32 -7.16 -3.33
CA SER A 69 9.93 -8.47 -3.14
C SER A 69 11.30 -8.37 -2.47
N TYR A 70 12.10 -7.35 -2.84
CA TYR A 70 13.40 -7.09 -2.25
C TYR A 70 13.31 -6.84 -0.74
N GLN A 71 12.35 -6.01 -0.28
CA GLN A 71 12.17 -5.72 1.15
C GLN A 71 11.80 -6.98 1.95
N LEU A 72 11.06 -7.93 1.34
CA LEU A 72 10.73 -9.21 1.98
C LEU A 72 11.90 -10.19 1.99
N ASP A 73 12.74 -10.19 0.93
CA ASP A 73 13.86 -11.11 0.76
C ASP A 73 15.10 -10.65 1.54
N GLU A 74 15.30 -9.33 1.70
CA GLU A 74 16.35 -8.74 2.49
C GLU A 74 16.01 -8.83 3.98
N ARG A 75 16.46 -9.90 4.62
CA ARG A 75 16.12 -10.21 6.03
C ARG A 75 16.47 -9.09 7.00
N ALA A 76 17.57 -8.37 6.75
CA ALA A 76 18.03 -7.27 7.61
C ALA A 76 17.00 -6.13 7.70
N ARG A 77 16.04 -6.03 6.75
CA ARG A 77 14.96 -5.04 6.75
C ARG A 77 13.83 -5.36 7.75
N GLY A 78 13.74 -6.57 8.28
CA GLY A 78 12.78 -6.98 9.31
C GLY A 78 11.32 -7.13 8.86
N PHE A 79 11.02 -7.13 7.56
CA PHE A 79 9.65 -7.30 7.04
C PHE A 79 9.16 -8.76 7.12
N SER A 80 10.09 -9.72 7.08
CA SER A 80 9.77 -11.13 7.07
C SER A 80 9.62 -11.70 8.48
N TYR A 81 8.58 -12.50 8.68
CA TYR A 81 8.42 -13.33 9.87
C TYR A 81 9.21 -14.66 9.78
N ILE A 82 9.95 -14.88 8.68
CA ILE A 82 10.81 -16.04 8.49
C ILE A 82 12.26 -15.64 8.74
N GLY A 83 12.89 -16.31 9.71
CA GLY A 83 14.26 -16.04 10.12
C GLY A 83 14.36 -14.99 11.22
N ASN A 84 15.59 -14.67 11.61
CA ASN A 84 15.87 -13.73 12.68
C ASN A 84 16.53 -12.46 12.15
N ALA A 85 15.93 -11.30 12.45
CA ALA A 85 16.40 -9.98 12.04
C ALA A 85 15.98 -8.93 13.07
N LYS A 86 16.55 -7.73 12.99
CA LYS A 86 16.07 -6.58 13.79
C LYS A 86 14.63 -6.23 13.39
N LEU A 87 13.82 -5.83 14.36
CA LEU A 87 12.45 -5.33 14.15
C LEU A 87 12.47 -3.88 13.61
N ASP A 88 12.76 -3.73 12.32
CA ASP A 88 12.80 -2.41 11.67
C ASP A 88 11.50 -2.12 10.91
N MET A 89 11.22 -2.81 9.82
CA MET A 89 10.07 -2.69 8.93
C MET A 89 9.88 -1.30 8.27
N ARG A 90 10.85 -0.40 8.35
CA ARG A 90 10.77 0.90 7.65
C ARG A 90 11.03 0.73 6.15
N MET A 91 10.16 1.28 5.32
CA MET A 91 10.41 1.46 3.90
C MET A 91 11.42 2.60 3.67
N ASP A 92 11.17 3.74 4.29
CA ASP A 92 12.10 4.85 4.37
C ASP A 92 12.95 4.73 5.65
N LYS A 93 14.26 4.50 5.50
CA LYS A 93 15.18 4.35 6.63
C LYS A 93 15.44 5.66 7.38
N THR A 94 15.03 6.80 6.85
CA THR A 94 15.21 8.12 7.50
C THR A 94 14.14 8.40 8.54
N GLN A 95 12.96 7.74 8.47
CA GLN A 95 11.91 7.91 9.46
C GLN A 95 12.30 7.32 10.83
N GLU A 96 11.71 7.87 11.90
CA GLU A 96 12.07 7.46 13.27
C GLU A 96 11.32 6.23 13.77
N LEU A 97 10.06 6.02 13.33
CA LEU A 97 9.22 4.94 13.82
C LEU A 97 9.65 3.60 13.21
N THR A 98 10.02 2.66 14.07
CA THR A 98 10.38 1.28 13.70
C THR A 98 9.39 0.28 14.30
N ALA A 99 9.38 -0.94 13.79
CA ALA A 99 8.59 -2.02 14.38
C ALA A 99 9.00 -2.30 15.85
N GLU A 100 10.28 -2.15 16.16
CA GLU A 100 10.79 -2.26 17.54
C GLU A 100 10.15 -1.20 18.45
N LYS A 101 10.08 0.07 18.02
CA LYS A 101 9.40 1.13 18.78
C LYS A 101 7.92 0.80 18.98
N VAL A 102 7.21 0.38 17.93
CA VAL A 102 5.79 0.02 18.03
C VAL A 102 5.56 -1.05 19.09
N VAL A 103 6.29 -2.17 19.07
CA VAL A 103 6.05 -3.26 20.03
C VAL A 103 6.49 -2.93 21.45
N ASN A 104 7.50 -2.05 21.63
CA ASN A 104 8.05 -1.77 22.95
C ASN A 104 7.46 -0.50 23.61
N GLU A 105 6.94 0.46 22.83
CA GLU A 105 6.57 1.78 23.36
C GLU A 105 5.07 2.06 23.29
N TYR A 106 4.30 1.41 22.38
CA TYR A 106 2.85 1.57 22.32
C TYR A 106 2.16 0.96 23.54
N SER A 107 1.06 1.56 23.98
CA SER A 107 0.20 1.01 25.03
C SER A 107 -0.44 -0.31 24.56
N GLU A 108 -0.98 -1.10 25.50
CA GLU A 108 -1.69 -2.33 25.19
C GLU A 108 -2.91 -2.04 24.29
N GLU A 109 -3.64 -0.95 24.56
CA GLU A 109 -4.80 -0.50 23.79
C GLU A 109 -4.43 -0.13 22.34
N GLU A 110 -3.33 0.60 22.16
CA GLU A 110 -2.82 0.95 20.83
C GLU A 110 -2.40 -0.29 20.04
N LEU A 111 -1.69 -1.23 20.69
CA LEU A 111 -1.33 -2.51 20.07
C LEU A 111 -2.56 -3.33 19.68
N ILE A 112 -3.57 -3.44 20.56
CA ILE A 112 -4.83 -4.11 20.25
C ILE A 112 -5.45 -3.49 19.01
N LYS A 113 -5.53 -2.15 18.97
CA LYS A 113 -6.15 -1.40 17.88
C LYS A 113 -5.46 -1.67 16.55
N ILE A 114 -4.13 -1.49 16.46
CA ILE A 114 -3.42 -1.70 15.19
C ILE A 114 -3.47 -3.16 14.73
N ILE A 115 -3.31 -4.13 15.65
CA ILE A 115 -3.33 -5.56 15.31
C ILE A 115 -4.74 -5.97 14.84
N PHE A 116 -5.80 -5.41 15.42
CA PHE A 116 -7.17 -5.67 14.99
C PHE A 116 -7.51 -4.94 13.69
N ASP A 117 -7.28 -3.64 13.62
CA ASP A 117 -7.70 -2.80 12.50
C ASP A 117 -6.89 -3.08 11.23
N TYR A 118 -5.55 -3.23 11.34
CA TYR A 118 -4.67 -3.42 10.19
C TYR A 118 -4.30 -4.88 9.90
N GLY A 119 -4.35 -5.75 10.92
CA GLY A 119 -4.11 -7.18 10.76
C GLY A 119 -5.38 -7.99 10.53
N GLU A 120 -6.56 -7.42 10.85
CA GLU A 120 -7.82 -8.18 10.94
C GLU A 120 -7.65 -9.44 11.82
N GLU A 121 -6.80 -9.32 12.89
CA GLU A 121 -6.40 -10.43 13.75
C GLU A 121 -7.32 -10.53 14.97
N ARG A 122 -8.03 -11.66 15.08
CA ARG A 122 -9.01 -11.89 16.15
C ARG A 122 -8.37 -12.06 17.53
N PHE A 123 -7.11 -12.49 17.56
CA PHE A 123 -6.36 -12.69 18.80
C PHE A 123 -5.57 -11.44 19.22
N SER A 124 -5.87 -10.27 18.67
CA SER A 124 -5.20 -8.99 18.93
C SER A 124 -5.01 -8.72 20.42
N ARG A 125 -6.03 -8.96 21.26
CA ARG A 125 -5.96 -8.76 22.71
C ARG A 125 -4.94 -9.68 23.39
N ALA A 126 -4.92 -10.95 23.02
CA ALA A 126 -3.99 -11.91 23.61
C ALA A 126 -2.55 -11.61 23.18
N ILE A 127 -2.36 -11.24 21.90
CA ILE A 127 -1.05 -10.88 21.34
C ILE A 127 -0.52 -9.61 22.01
N ALA A 128 -1.31 -8.55 22.07
CA ALA A 128 -0.92 -7.28 22.69
C ALA A 128 -0.56 -7.46 24.19
N LYS A 129 -1.39 -8.17 24.94
CA LYS A 129 -1.13 -8.49 26.35
C LYS A 129 0.21 -9.23 26.53
N ASN A 130 0.48 -10.24 25.68
CA ASN A 130 1.73 -11.00 25.76
C ASN A 130 2.95 -10.19 25.32
N ILE A 131 2.82 -9.30 24.32
CA ILE A 131 3.85 -8.32 23.96
C ILE A 131 4.17 -7.44 25.19
N CYS A 132 3.14 -6.83 25.80
CA CYS A 132 3.30 -5.96 26.96
C CYS A 132 3.93 -6.69 28.17
N LYS A 133 3.56 -7.95 28.39
CA LYS A 133 4.16 -8.78 29.44
C LYS A 133 5.65 -9.08 29.15
N GLN A 134 5.95 -9.49 27.93
CA GLN A 134 7.31 -9.87 27.55
C GLN A 134 8.29 -8.70 27.62
N ARG A 135 7.89 -7.51 27.12
CA ARG A 135 8.76 -6.34 27.11
C ARG A 135 9.10 -5.78 28.50
N GLN A 136 8.29 -6.11 29.53
CA GLN A 136 8.62 -5.78 30.94
C GLN A 136 9.83 -6.54 31.44
N ALA A 137 10.05 -7.77 30.96
CA ALA A 137 11.19 -8.58 31.34
C ALA A 137 12.43 -8.30 30.46
N LYS A 138 12.22 -8.14 29.17
CA LYS A 138 13.26 -7.89 28.17
C LYS A 138 12.66 -7.18 26.96
N ARG A 139 13.33 -6.11 26.47
CA ARG A 139 12.98 -5.42 25.22
C ARG A 139 12.93 -6.42 24.05
N ILE A 140 11.91 -6.32 23.21
CA ILE A 140 11.71 -7.16 22.04
C ILE A 140 12.46 -6.50 20.88
N GLU A 141 13.54 -7.11 20.40
CA GLU A 141 14.44 -6.50 19.44
C GLU A 141 14.42 -7.19 18.08
N THR A 142 13.96 -8.45 18.03
CA THR A 142 14.07 -9.27 16.83
C THR A 142 12.73 -9.81 16.34
N THR A 143 12.68 -10.11 15.04
CA THR A 143 11.51 -10.73 14.41
C THR A 143 11.18 -12.08 15.02
N GLU A 144 12.17 -12.89 15.36
CA GLU A 144 11.99 -14.20 15.99
C GLU A 144 11.36 -14.09 17.38
N GLU A 145 11.81 -13.14 18.21
CA GLU A 145 11.19 -12.89 19.53
C GLU A 145 9.71 -12.53 19.38
N LEU A 146 9.38 -11.66 18.43
CA LEU A 146 7.99 -11.28 18.17
C LEU A 146 7.17 -12.47 17.63
N VAL A 147 7.70 -13.26 16.71
CA VAL A 147 7.03 -14.47 16.18
C VAL A 147 6.69 -15.42 17.32
N ASN A 148 7.65 -15.72 18.21
CA ASN A 148 7.45 -16.60 19.36
C ASN A 148 6.33 -16.10 20.30
N ILE A 149 6.24 -14.79 20.54
CA ILE A 149 5.15 -14.20 21.32
C ILE A 149 3.80 -14.40 20.65
N ILE A 150 3.72 -14.16 19.34
CA ILE A 150 2.48 -14.32 18.56
C ILE A 150 2.01 -15.77 18.55
N GLU A 151 2.91 -16.71 18.27
CA GLU A 151 2.62 -18.15 18.25
C GLU A 151 2.10 -18.66 19.59
N ASN A 152 2.69 -18.20 20.69
CA ASN A 152 2.23 -18.52 22.04
C ASN A 152 0.92 -17.84 22.43
N SER A 153 0.49 -16.81 21.71
CA SER A 153 -0.76 -16.07 21.95
C SER A 153 -1.96 -16.67 21.23
N ILE A 154 -1.72 -17.46 20.18
CA ILE A 154 -2.78 -18.03 19.33
C ILE A 154 -2.89 -19.54 19.62
N PRO A 155 -4.08 -20.06 19.91
CA PRO A 155 -4.26 -21.51 20.10
C PRO A 155 -3.79 -22.32 18.88
N LYS A 156 -3.02 -23.40 19.09
CA LYS A 156 -2.48 -24.26 18.01
C LYS A 156 -3.55 -24.73 17.01
N SER A 157 -4.77 -25.00 17.48
CA SER A 157 -5.89 -25.37 16.62
C SER A 157 -6.33 -24.28 15.63
N LYS A 158 -5.94 -23.03 15.88
CA LYS A 158 -6.28 -21.83 15.05
C LYS A 158 -5.10 -21.35 14.19
N GLN A 159 -3.96 -22.05 14.21
CA GLN A 159 -2.78 -21.72 13.41
C GLN A 159 -2.72 -22.49 12.07
N LYS A 160 -3.84 -23.09 11.63
CA LYS A 160 -3.88 -23.97 10.45
C LYS A 160 -3.89 -23.23 9.11
N ASP A 161 -4.32 -21.96 9.10
CA ASP A 161 -4.56 -21.18 7.87
C ASP A 161 -3.38 -20.23 7.58
N GLY A 162 -2.18 -20.78 7.38
CA GLY A 162 -0.96 -20.02 7.13
C GLY A 162 -0.18 -19.67 8.41
N HIS A 163 0.89 -18.90 8.26
CA HIS A 163 1.75 -18.56 9.37
C HIS A 163 1.06 -17.61 10.36
N PRO A 164 1.00 -17.91 11.67
CA PRO A 164 0.23 -17.15 12.65
C PRO A 164 0.70 -15.68 12.80
N ALA A 165 1.99 -15.42 12.58
CA ALA A 165 2.53 -14.06 12.64
C ALA A 165 2.17 -13.17 11.44
N LYS A 166 1.67 -13.73 10.32
CA LYS A 166 1.44 -12.98 9.07
C LYS A 166 0.61 -11.71 9.28
N ARG A 167 -0.52 -11.82 9.99
CA ARG A 167 -1.45 -10.69 10.20
C ARG A 167 -0.89 -9.63 11.12
N THR A 168 -0.22 -10.04 12.18
CA THR A 168 0.41 -9.10 13.14
C THR A 168 1.59 -8.37 12.49
N PHE A 169 2.41 -9.05 11.69
CA PHE A 169 3.50 -8.42 10.93
C PHE A 169 2.95 -7.41 9.91
N GLN A 170 1.88 -7.77 9.19
CA GLN A 170 1.17 -6.82 8.32
C GLN A 170 0.69 -5.59 9.09
N ALA A 171 0.08 -5.78 10.26
CA ALA A 171 -0.45 -4.67 11.06
C ALA A 171 0.65 -3.70 11.52
N ILE A 172 1.76 -4.24 12.04
CA ILE A 172 2.90 -3.44 12.48
C ILE A 172 3.55 -2.72 11.29
N ARG A 173 3.72 -3.40 10.16
CA ARG A 173 4.25 -2.80 8.92
C ARG A 173 3.40 -1.61 8.46
N ILE A 174 2.09 -1.79 8.42
CA ILE A 174 1.12 -0.74 8.03
C ILE A 174 1.23 0.47 8.97
N GLU A 175 1.34 0.24 10.27
CA GLU A 175 1.50 1.32 11.24
C GLU A 175 2.85 2.04 11.07
N VAL A 176 3.95 1.29 10.99
CA VAL A 176 5.30 1.85 10.81
C VAL A 176 5.38 2.74 9.57
N ASN A 177 4.77 2.31 8.46
CA ASN A 177 4.88 3.00 7.18
C ASN A 177 3.68 3.90 6.86
N ASN A 178 2.70 4.01 7.76
CA ASN A 178 1.48 4.81 7.58
C ASN A 178 0.78 4.52 6.25
N GLU A 179 0.64 3.23 5.88
CA GLU A 179 0.24 2.83 4.53
C GLU A 179 -1.24 3.09 4.23
N ILE A 180 -2.13 3.05 5.22
CA ILE A 180 -3.59 3.08 5.01
C ILE A 180 -4.21 4.45 5.27
N LYS A 181 -3.76 5.18 6.31
CA LYS A 181 -4.39 6.45 6.70
C LYS A 181 -4.44 7.48 5.55
N PRO A 182 -3.36 7.72 4.79
CA PRO A 182 -3.39 8.71 3.70
C PRO A 182 -3.99 8.16 2.40
N LEU A 183 -4.09 6.83 2.23
CA LEU A 183 -4.36 6.18 0.94
C LEU A 183 -5.63 6.68 0.24
N TYR A 184 -6.73 6.84 0.99
CA TYR A 184 -7.99 7.32 0.43
C TYR A 184 -7.84 8.70 -0.25
N ASN A 185 -7.21 9.65 0.45
CA ASN A 185 -6.98 11.00 -0.08
C ASN A 185 -5.94 10.98 -1.22
N THR A 186 -4.91 10.15 -1.11
CA THR A 186 -3.92 9.94 -2.18
C THR A 186 -4.59 9.51 -3.48
N ILE A 187 -5.55 8.59 -3.43
CA ILE A 187 -6.30 8.14 -4.60
C ILE A 187 -7.12 9.30 -5.20
N LEU A 188 -7.84 10.06 -4.37
CA LEU A 188 -8.63 11.21 -4.84
C LEU A 188 -7.76 12.29 -5.48
N ASN A 189 -6.62 12.62 -4.87
CA ASN A 189 -5.67 13.59 -5.41
C ASN A 189 -5.03 13.08 -6.71
N SER A 190 -4.64 11.80 -6.76
CA SER A 190 -4.12 11.18 -7.98
C SER A 190 -5.10 11.28 -9.16
N ILE A 191 -6.41 11.07 -8.92
CA ILE A 191 -7.44 11.23 -9.97
C ILE A 191 -7.51 12.68 -10.46
N LYS A 192 -7.39 13.67 -9.57
CA LYS A 192 -7.41 15.10 -9.94
C LYS A 192 -6.19 15.51 -10.76
N LEU A 193 -5.04 14.85 -10.57
CA LEU A 193 -3.80 15.09 -11.33
C LEU A 193 -3.83 14.51 -12.75
N LEU A 194 -4.78 13.66 -13.09
CA LEU A 194 -4.91 13.13 -14.44
C LEU A 194 -5.42 14.16 -15.44
N ASN A 195 -4.89 14.13 -16.66
CA ASN A 195 -5.51 14.71 -17.83
C ASN A 195 -6.84 14.01 -18.15
N LEU A 196 -7.73 14.66 -18.93
CA LEU A 196 -8.94 14.01 -19.44
C LEU A 196 -8.55 12.81 -20.32
N GLY A 197 -9.19 11.67 -20.10
CA GLY A 197 -8.84 10.39 -20.72
C GLY A 197 -7.69 9.64 -20.04
N GLY A 198 -6.98 10.31 -19.12
CA GLY A 198 -5.92 9.68 -18.33
C GLY A 198 -6.46 8.62 -17.34
N ARG A 199 -5.62 7.68 -16.95
CA ARG A 199 -6.01 6.56 -16.10
C ARG A 199 -5.16 6.43 -14.85
N LEU A 200 -5.83 6.16 -13.73
CA LEU A 200 -5.23 5.68 -12.50
C LEU A 200 -5.42 4.17 -12.42
N ALA A 201 -4.33 3.42 -12.38
CA ALA A 201 -4.29 1.99 -12.12
C ALA A 201 -3.69 1.75 -10.73
N VAL A 202 -4.36 0.95 -9.89
CA VAL A 202 -3.89 0.66 -8.53
C VAL A 202 -3.88 -0.85 -8.31
N ILE A 203 -2.72 -1.37 -7.92
CA ILE A 203 -2.53 -2.75 -7.51
C ILE A 203 -2.51 -2.78 -5.99
N THR A 204 -3.35 -3.63 -5.40
CA THR A 204 -3.49 -3.81 -3.95
C THR A 204 -3.23 -5.27 -3.58
N PHE A 205 -2.73 -5.55 -2.36
CA PHE A 205 -2.36 -6.88 -1.92
C PHE A 205 -3.14 -7.36 -0.69
N HIS A 206 -3.92 -6.50 -0.05
CA HIS A 206 -4.78 -6.87 1.07
C HIS A 206 -6.11 -6.11 1.08
N SER A 207 -7.04 -6.58 1.94
CA SER A 207 -8.43 -6.11 2.01
C SER A 207 -8.57 -4.62 2.31
N LEU A 208 -7.72 -4.07 3.17
CA LEU A 208 -7.81 -2.66 3.59
C LEU A 208 -7.44 -1.71 2.45
N GLU A 209 -6.36 -2.01 1.71
CA GLU A 209 -6.01 -1.25 0.51
C GLU A 209 -7.13 -1.30 -0.52
N ASP A 210 -7.61 -2.51 -0.86
CA ASP A 210 -8.65 -2.70 -1.87
C ASP A 210 -9.95 -1.96 -1.50
N ARG A 211 -10.29 -1.92 -0.20
CA ARG A 211 -11.44 -1.18 0.32
C ARG A 211 -11.24 0.33 0.14
N ALA A 212 -10.11 0.86 0.59
CA ALA A 212 -9.80 2.29 0.47
C ALA A 212 -9.82 2.77 -0.99
N VAL A 213 -9.21 2.01 -1.91
CA VAL A 213 -9.21 2.31 -3.35
C VAL A 213 -10.63 2.27 -3.92
N LYS A 214 -11.40 1.22 -3.59
CA LYS A 214 -12.79 1.09 -4.06
C LYS A 214 -13.65 2.26 -3.59
N ASP A 215 -13.55 2.62 -2.33
CA ASP A 215 -14.38 3.67 -1.73
C ASP A 215 -14.01 5.05 -2.31
N ALA A 216 -12.72 5.34 -2.50
CA ALA A 216 -12.25 6.55 -3.17
C ALA A 216 -12.70 6.61 -4.64
N PHE A 217 -12.67 5.50 -5.38
CA PHE A 217 -13.17 5.45 -6.76
C PHE A 217 -14.68 5.68 -6.84
N ILE A 218 -15.46 5.15 -5.89
CA ILE A 218 -16.91 5.39 -5.82
C ILE A 218 -17.19 6.88 -5.56
N GLU A 219 -16.47 7.52 -4.64
CA GLU A 219 -16.59 8.97 -4.41
C GLU A 219 -16.19 9.76 -5.65
N ALA A 220 -15.04 9.46 -6.25
CA ALA A 220 -14.56 10.16 -7.44
C ALA A 220 -15.49 10.03 -8.65
N GLN A 221 -16.16 8.89 -8.82
CA GLN A 221 -17.17 8.70 -9.86
C GLN A 221 -18.41 9.57 -9.60
N GLY A 222 -18.70 9.85 -8.33
CA GLY A 222 -19.91 10.55 -7.92
C GLY A 222 -21.18 9.75 -8.20
N LYS A 223 -22.28 10.23 -7.65
CA LYS A 223 -23.60 9.63 -7.86
C LYS A 223 -24.68 10.69 -7.85
N CYS A 224 -25.44 10.72 -8.93
CA CYS A 224 -26.68 11.50 -8.95
C CYS A 224 -27.68 10.95 -7.95
N THR A 225 -28.22 11.81 -7.10
CA THR A 225 -29.27 11.51 -6.10
C THR A 225 -30.65 11.99 -6.51
N CYS A 226 -30.79 12.57 -7.70
CA CYS A 226 -32.06 13.03 -8.24
C CYS A 226 -33.02 11.84 -8.50
N PRO A 227 -34.33 12.07 -8.43
CA PRO A 227 -35.34 11.15 -8.97
C PRO A 227 -35.05 10.83 -10.46
N LYS A 228 -35.27 9.59 -10.87
CA LYS A 228 -34.95 9.13 -12.23
C LYS A 228 -35.83 9.74 -13.33
N ASP A 229 -36.96 10.27 -12.97
CA ASP A 229 -37.97 10.92 -13.85
C ASP A 229 -37.66 12.39 -14.12
N LEU A 230 -36.64 12.98 -13.47
CA LEU A 230 -36.24 14.35 -13.76
C LEU A 230 -35.52 14.42 -15.12
N PRO A 231 -35.88 15.41 -15.98
CA PRO A 231 -35.29 15.58 -17.31
C PRO A 231 -33.81 15.95 -17.26
N TYR A 232 -33.34 16.54 -16.16
CA TYR A 232 -31.93 16.92 -15.94
C TYR A 232 -31.58 16.89 -14.46
N CYS A 233 -30.28 16.70 -14.19
CA CYS A 233 -29.76 16.62 -12.84
C CYS A 233 -29.72 17.96 -12.13
N ILE A 234 -30.29 18.03 -10.91
CA ILE A 234 -30.32 19.25 -10.06
C ILE A 234 -29.48 19.09 -8.78
N CYS A 235 -28.94 17.92 -8.48
CA CYS A 235 -28.19 17.68 -7.24
C CYS A 235 -26.73 18.14 -7.31
N ASN A 236 -26.25 18.62 -8.47
CA ASN A 236 -24.89 19.14 -8.67
C ASN A 236 -23.77 18.24 -8.16
N TYR A 237 -23.96 16.89 -8.22
CA TYR A 237 -22.89 15.98 -7.79
C TYR A 237 -21.63 16.20 -8.61
N VAL A 238 -20.49 16.07 -7.95
CA VAL A 238 -19.19 16.15 -8.61
C VAL A 238 -18.80 14.76 -9.11
N SER A 239 -18.42 14.68 -10.39
CA SER A 239 -17.84 13.48 -10.97
C SER A 239 -16.49 13.82 -11.59
N TYR A 240 -15.48 13.03 -11.27
CA TYR A 240 -14.14 13.15 -11.84
C TYR A 240 -13.93 12.15 -12.98
N GLY A 241 -14.86 11.22 -13.22
CA GLY A 241 -14.72 10.23 -14.26
C GLY A 241 -15.45 8.93 -13.97
N LYS A 242 -14.90 7.81 -14.43
CA LYS A 242 -15.57 6.52 -14.43
C LYS A 242 -14.67 5.38 -13.93
N ILE A 243 -15.25 4.51 -13.11
CA ILE A 243 -14.63 3.22 -12.74
C ILE A 243 -14.65 2.30 -13.97
N ILE A 244 -13.47 1.91 -14.45
CA ILE A 244 -13.33 1.00 -15.60
C ILE A 244 -13.51 -0.45 -15.14
N THR A 245 -12.90 -0.83 -14.03
CA THR A 245 -12.97 -2.19 -13.48
C THR A 245 -14.07 -2.29 -12.42
N LYS A 246 -15.28 -2.68 -12.78
CA LYS A 246 -16.38 -2.92 -11.82
C LYS A 246 -16.02 -3.99 -10.78
N LYS A 247 -15.32 -5.05 -11.21
CA LYS A 247 -14.67 -6.05 -10.37
C LYS A 247 -13.16 -5.90 -10.53
N PRO A 248 -12.34 -6.15 -9.50
CA PRO A 248 -10.90 -6.10 -9.65
C PRO A 248 -10.43 -7.16 -10.65
N ILE A 249 -9.40 -6.85 -11.41
CA ILE A 249 -8.67 -7.83 -12.20
C ILE A 249 -7.74 -8.58 -11.23
N ILE A 250 -7.77 -9.89 -11.28
CA ILE A 250 -6.94 -10.77 -10.45
C ILE A 250 -5.91 -11.49 -11.33
N PRO A 251 -4.77 -11.92 -10.78
CA PRO A 251 -3.76 -12.63 -11.54
C PRO A 251 -4.26 -13.97 -12.05
N THR A 252 -3.79 -14.39 -13.22
CA THR A 252 -4.10 -15.70 -13.79
C THR A 252 -3.44 -16.83 -12.99
N GLU A 253 -3.87 -18.07 -13.21
CA GLU A 253 -3.23 -19.24 -12.58
C GLU A 253 -1.77 -19.39 -13.00
N GLU A 254 -1.45 -19.06 -14.26
CA GLU A 254 -0.09 -19.05 -14.80
C GLU A 254 0.78 -18.04 -14.05
N GLU A 255 0.31 -16.79 -13.92
CA GLU A 255 1.01 -15.75 -13.20
C GLU A 255 1.24 -16.12 -11.72
N GLN A 256 0.25 -16.74 -11.07
CA GLN A 256 0.39 -17.19 -9.69
C GLN A 256 1.40 -18.33 -9.52
N LYS A 257 1.59 -19.18 -10.54
CA LYS A 257 2.61 -20.24 -10.55
C LYS A 257 4.01 -19.67 -10.72
N GLU A 258 4.16 -18.67 -11.59
CA GLU A 258 5.45 -17.99 -11.83
C GLU A 258 5.83 -17.05 -10.68
N ASN A 259 4.83 -16.35 -10.13
CA ASN A 259 4.99 -15.41 -9.03
C ASN A 259 3.94 -15.65 -7.93
N SER A 260 4.28 -16.47 -6.96
CA SER A 260 3.38 -16.81 -5.85
C SER A 260 2.94 -15.59 -5.00
N ARG A 261 3.69 -14.48 -5.06
CA ARG A 261 3.38 -13.22 -4.36
C ARG A 261 2.23 -12.46 -5.04
N SER A 262 1.95 -12.72 -6.31
CA SER A 262 0.83 -12.12 -7.04
C SER A 262 -0.54 -12.63 -6.56
N LYS A 263 -0.59 -13.76 -5.87
CA LYS A 263 -1.84 -14.45 -5.48
C LYS A 263 -2.90 -13.57 -4.83
N SER A 264 -2.51 -12.56 -4.07
CA SER A 264 -3.42 -11.63 -3.40
C SER A 264 -3.61 -10.32 -4.16
N ALA A 265 -2.92 -10.12 -5.28
CA ALA A 265 -2.97 -8.90 -6.07
C ALA A 265 -4.36 -8.66 -6.66
N LYS A 266 -4.80 -7.40 -6.64
CA LYS A 266 -6.03 -6.93 -7.25
C LYS A 266 -5.76 -5.61 -7.96
N LEU A 267 -6.01 -5.56 -9.25
CA LEU A 267 -5.88 -4.35 -10.05
C LEU A 267 -7.23 -3.66 -10.22
N ARG A 268 -7.30 -2.38 -9.87
CA ARG A 268 -8.43 -1.49 -10.15
C ARG A 268 -8.02 -0.32 -11.01
N ILE A 269 -8.91 0.11 -11.91
CA ILE A 269 -8.65 1.19 -12.87
C ILE A 269 -9.80 2.19 -12.84
N PHE A 270 -9.43 3.47 -12.75
CA PHE A 270 -10.31 4.64 -12.91
C PHE A 270 -9.84 5.47 -14.10
N GLU A 271 -10.77 6.02 -14.88
CA GLU A 271 -10.47 6.90 -16.01
C GLU A 271 -11.05 8.30 -15.75
N ARG A 272 -10.20 9.31 -15.86
CA ARG A 272 -10.58 10.72 -15.76
C ARG A 272 -11.44 11.11 -16.95
N ARG A 273 -12.65 11.64 -16.70
CA ARG A 273 -13.58 12.10 -17.74
C ARG A 273 -14.24 13.41 -17.32
N GLU A 274 -14.75 14.15 -18.30
CA GLU A 274 -15.74 15.19 -18.01
C GLU A 274 -17.01 14.55 -17.47
N LYS A 275 -17.76 15.33 -16.71
CA LYS A 275 -19.09 14.93 -16.25
C LYS A 275 -20.01 14.81 -17.46
N GLU A 276 -20.55 13.63 -17.71
CA GLU A 276 -21.60 13.37 -18.69
C GLU A 276 -22.93 13.99 -18.26
#